data_1c736681d817c397e65c18ca245de39b
#
_entry.id   1c736681d817c397e65c18ca245de39b
#
_cell.length_a   1.000
_cell.length_b   1.000
_cell.length_c   1.000
_cell.angle_alpha   90.00
_cell.angle_beta   90.00
_cell.angle_gamma   90.00
#
_symmetry.space_group_name_H-M   'P 1'
#
loop_
_entity.id
_entity.type
_entity.pdbx_description
1 polymer ?
#
loop_
_entity_poly.entity_id
_entity_poly.type
_entity_poly.pdbx_seq_one_letter_code
_entity_poly.pdbx_strand_id
1 'polypeptide(L)'
;FPPARRAIPGPAPSSGHTLPELLLAVALLAILAAIALPSGQGALARMRVEAASREVVLAIERQRDRALRQGRSATLAVEGAGGLVEQLAAEHSQVELRHNLPAQLRFSANGLLIDGGTVVLAAAGTPLRRCVVWSLPLGVLRLGQYGADPAASPQAGQCRPDPTL
;
A
#
# COMPACT_ATOMS: atom_id res chain seq x y z
N PHE A 1 39.75 -60.44 -27.35
CA PHE A 1 38.91 -59.86 -26.30
C PHE A 1 37.84 -58.99 -26.98
N PRO A 2 36.53 -59.35 -26.91
CA PRO A 2 35.45 -58.51 -27.39
C PRO A 2 35.11 -57.46 -26.33
N PRO A 3 34.73 -56.20 -26.76
CA PRO A 3 34.39 -55.13 -25.85
C PRO A 3 33.00 -55.43 -25.21
N ALA A 4 32.91 -55.26 -23.87
CA ALA A 4 31.69 -55.33 -23.12
C ALA A 4 30.70 -54.26 -23.52
N ARG A 5 29.53 -54.65 -24.03
CA ARG A 5 28.40 -53.75 -24.30
C ARG A 5 27.86 -53.24 -22.94
N ARG A 6 27.98 -51.95 -22.69
CA ARG A 6 27.26 -51.27 -21.59
C ARG A 6 25.75 -51.29 -21.91
N ALA A 7 24.99 -51.98 -21.08
CA ALA A 7 23.54 -51.89 -21.11
C ALA A 7 23.11 -50.49 -20.70
N ILE A 8 22.33 -49.81 -21.57
CA ILE A 8 21.68 -48.53 -21.27
C ILE A 8 20.51 -48.87 -20.32
N PRO A 9 20.40 -48.26 -19.13
CA PRO A 9 19.26 -48.48 -18.27
C PRO A 9 18.00 -47.98 -18.97
N GLY A 10 17.00 -48.83 -19.09
CA GLY A 10 15.71 -48.51 -19.68
C GLY A 10 15.00 -47.42 -18.84
N PRO A 11 14.06 -46.67 -19.47
CA PRO A 11 13.29 -45.65 -18.74
C PRO A 11 12.53 -46.33 -17.59
N ALA A 12 12.61 -45.72 -16.42
CA ALA A 12 11.87 -46.15 -15.23
C ALA A 12 10.37 -46.11 -15.53
N PRO A 13 9.57 -47.10 -15.06
CA PRO A 13 8.12 -47.11 -15.27
C PRO A 13 7.53 -45.87 -14.62
N SER A 14 6.85 -45.02 -15.42
CA SER A 14 6.06 -43.93 -14.93
C SER A 14 4.87 -44.50 -14.16
N SER A 15 4.92 -44.46 -12.83
CA SER A 15 3.80 -44.83 -11.97
C SER A 15 2.69 -43.79 -12.15
N GLY A 16 1.65 -44.13 -12.92
CA GLY A 16 0.44 -43.31 -13.01
C GLY A 16 -0.25 -43.23 -11.65
N HIS A 17 -0.73 -42.05 -11.29
CA HIS A 17 -1.49 -41.83 -10.07
C HIS A 17 -2.86 -42.51 -10.19
N THR A 18 -3.32 -43.14 -9.12
CA THR A 18 -4.66 -43.75 -9.09
C THR A 18 -5.72 -42.67 -8.89
N LEU A 19 -6.92 -42.88 -9.42
CA LEU A 19 -8.04 -41.94 -9.29
C LEU A 19 -8.33 -41.53 -7.84
N PRO A 20 -8.37 -42.48 -6.85
CA PRO A 20 -8.55 -42.10 -5.45
C PRO A 20 -7.41 -41.25 -4.88
N GLU A 21 -6.17 -41.43 -5.34
CA GLU A 21 -5.03 -40.65 -4.92
C GLU A 21 -5.15 -39.18 -5.39
N LEU A 22 -5.60 -38.97 -6.63
CA LEU A 22 -5.89 -37.63 -7.15
C LEU A 22 -7.04 -36.96 -6.38
N LEU A 23 -8.12 -37.68 -6.07
CA LEU A 23 -9.22 -37.16 -5.28
C LEU A 23 -8.76 -36.75 -3.87
N LEU A 24 -7.93 -37.54 -3.22
CA LEU A 24 -7.37 -37.21 -1.91
C LEU A 24 -6.47 -35.95 -1.99
N ALA A 25 -5.62 -35.87 -3.01
CA ALA A 25 -4.75 -34.73 -3.21
C ALA A 25 -5.56 -33.42 -3.41
N VAL A 26 -6.61 -33.47 -4.23
CA VAL A 26 -7.49 -32.30 -4.46
C VAL A 26 -8.23 -31.90 -3.18
N ALA A 27 -8.73 -32.90 -2.41
CA ALA A 27 -9.40 -32.61 -1.13
C ALA A 27 -8.46 -31.92 -0.12
N LEU A 28 -7.22 -32.41 -0.01
CA LEU A 28 -6.21 -31.78 0.86
C LEU A 28 -5.87 -30.35 0.40
N LEU A 29 -5.69 -30.16 -0.91
CA LEU A 29 -5.45 -28.80 -1.46
C LEU A 29 -6.62 -27.85 -1.20
N ALA A 30 -7.86 -28.33 -1.31
CA ALA A 30 -9.04 -27.53 -1.02
C ALA A 30 -9.10 -27.08 0.45
N ILE A 31 -8.76 -27.98 1.39
CA ILE A 31 -8.69 -27.66 2.83
C ILE A 31 -7.60 -26.63 3.09
N LEU A 32 -6.41 -26.81 2.54
CA LEU A 32 -5.31 -25.85 2.70
C LEU A 32 -5.66 -24.48 2.11
N ALA A 33 -6.29 -24.43 0.94
CA ALA A 33 -6.75 -23.21 0.32
C ALA A 33 -7.79 -22.49 1.19
N ALA A 34 -8.74 -23.21 1.79
CA ALA A 34 -9.76 -22.63 2.66
C ALA A 34 -9.17 -21.94 3.90
N ILE A 35 -8.05 -22.41 4.42
CA ILE A 35 -7.35 -21.79 5.56
C ILE A 35 -6.48 -20.60 5.12
N ALA A 36 -5.85 -20.69 3.95
CA ALA A 36 -4.89 -19.68 3.48
C ALA A 36 -5.57 -18.42 2.90
N LEU A 37 -6.72 -18.56 2.23
CA LEU A 37 -7.40 -17.46 1.55
C LEU A 37 -7.81 -16.30 2.47
N PRO A 38 -8.42 -16.50 3.67
CA PRO A 38 -8.80 -15.40 4.53
C PRO A 38 -7.61 -14.58 5.05
N SER A 39 -6.50 -15.23 5.39
CA SER A 39 -5.29 -14.55 5.86
C SER A 39 -4.60 -13.75 4.74
N GLY A 40 -4.67 -14.21 3.50
CA GLY A 40 -4.12 -13.51 2.34
C GLY A 40 -4.85 -12.21 2.01
N GLN A 41 -6.17 -12.15 2.18
CA GLN A 41 -6.96 -10.94 1.92
C GLN A 41 -6.60 -9.79 2.87
N GLY A 42 -6.42 -10.08 4.15
CA GLY A 42 -6.00 -9.09 5.14
C GLY A 42 -4.59 -8.56 4.87
N ALA A 43 -3.66 -9.43 4.46
CA ALA A 43 -2.32 -9.02 4.09
C ALA A 43 -2.30 -8.11 2.85
N LEU A 44 -3.09 -8.43 1.82
CA LEU A 44 -3.23 -7.60 0.63
C LEU A 44 -3.86 -6.23 0.95
N ALA A 45 -4.90 -6.19 1.79
CA ALA A 45 -5.52 -4.94 2.21
C ALA A 45 -4.52 -4.05 2.95
N ARG A 46 -3.70 -4.63 3.83
CA ARG A 46 -2.62 -3.92 4.52
C ARG A 46 -1.61 -3.33 3.54
N MET A 47 -1.13 -4.13 2.58
CA MET A 47 -0.18 -3.67 1.55
C MET A 47 -0.74 -2.50 0.72
N ARG A 48 -2.04 -2.52 0.39
CA ARG A 48 -2.70 -1.43 -0.34
C ARG A 48 -2.71 -0.12 0.45
N VAL A 49 -3.07 -0.19 1.74
CA VAL A 49 -3.04 0.99 2.63
C VAL A 49 -1.62 1.55 2.75
N GLU A 50 -0.62 0.68 2.88
CA GLU A 50 0.78 1.10 2.95
C GLU A 50 1.27 1.71 1.63
N ALA A 51 0.92 1.12 0.48
CA ALA A 51 1.26 1.65 -0.83
C ALA A 51 0.63 3.03 -1.05
N ALA A 52 -0.67 3.17 -0.80
CA ALA A 52 -1.37 4.44 -0.92
C ALA A 52 -0.79 5.53 0.00
N SER A 53 -0.39 5.18 1.23
CA SER A 53 0.21 6.15 2.15
C SER A 53 1.56 6.68 1.65
N ARG A 54 2.39 5.81 1.06
CA ARG A 54 3.66 6.22 0.44
C ARG A 54 3.44 7.10 -0.77
N GLU A 55 2.41 6.83 -1.56
CA GLU A 55 2.10 7.62 -2.74
C GLU A 55 1.66 9.05 -2.37
N VAL A 56 0.84 9.21 -1.33
CA VAL A 56 0.52 10.53 -0.77
C VAL A 56 1.78 11.30 -0.42
N VAL A 57 2.71 10.67 0.30
CA VAL A 57 3.99 11.29 0.67
C VAL A 57 4.78 11.69 -0.57
N LEU A 58 4.92 10.77 -1.53
CA LEU A 58 5.67 11.03 -2.76
C LEU A 58 5.06 12.14 -3.62
N ALA A 59 3.73 12.23 -3.71
CA ALA A 59 3.06 13.31 -4.44
C ALA A 59 3.43 14.68 -3.88
N ILE A 60 3.47 14.81 -2.56
CA ILE A 60 3.80 16.05 -1.87
C ILE A 60 5.29 16.36 -2.00
N GLU A 61 6.16 15.40 -1.78
CA GLU A 61 7.60 15.59 -1.95
C GLU A 61 7.97 15.98 -3.40
N ARG A 62 7.32 15.39 -4.40
CA ARG A 62 7.51 15.79 -5.81
C ARG A 62 7.17 17.26 -6.06
N GLN A 63 6.09 17.78 -5.45
CA GLN A 63 5.73 19.20 -5.59
C GLN A 63 6.68 20.11 -4.81
N ARG A 64 7.10 19.70 -3.63
CA ARG A 64 8.14 20.38 -2.85
C ARG A 64 9.45 20.51 -3.66
N ASP A 65 9.92 19.40 -4.21
CA ASP A 65 11.12 19.39 -5.04
C ASP A 65 10.98 20.23 -6.31
N ARG A 66 9.79 20.25 -6.90
CA ARG A 66 9.51 21.12 -8.06
C ARG A 66 9.64 22.58 -7.68
N ALA A 67 9.05 23.00 -6.53
CA ALA A 67 9.18 24.37 -6.03
C ALA A 67 10.64 24.75 -5.79
N LEU A 68 11.41 23.86 -5.13
CA LEU A 68 12.84 24.05 -4.87
C LEU A 68 13.66 24.21 -6.16
N ARG A 69 13.49 23.27 -7.12
CA ARG A 69 14.27 23.31 -8.37
C ARG A 69 13.94 24.51 -9.26
N GLN A 70 12.70 24.97 -9.23
CA GLN A 70 12.27 26.11 -10.04
C GLN A 70 12.48 27.48 -9.34
N GLY A 71 12.77 27.48 -8.04
CA GLY A 71 12.85 28.69 -7.25
C GLY A 71 11.54 29.49 -7.26
N ARG A 72 10.39 28.81 -7.42
CA ARG A 72 9.05 29.40 -7.52
C ARG A 72 8.09 28.67 -6.61
N SER A 73 7.08 29.38 -6.13
CA SER A 73 5.97 28.76 -5.42
C SER A 73 5.26 27.74 -6.31
N ALA A 74 4.87 26.60 -5.73
CA ALA A 74 4.12 25.54 -6.40
C ALA A 74 2.84 25.24 -5.61
N THR A 75 1.84 24.71 -6.29
CA THR A 75 0.58 24.26 -5.69
C THR A 75 0.29 22.83 -6.10
N LEU A 76 -0.27 22.04 -5.17
CA LEU A 76 -0.81 20.72 -5.42
C LEU A 76 -2.33 20.77 -5.20
N ALA A 77 -3.10 20.51 -6.24
CA ALA A 77 -4.54 20.34 -6.08
C ALA A 77 -4.81 19.07 -5.24
N VAL A 78 -5.58 19.22 -4.18
CA VAL A 78 -6.00 18.09 -3.32
C VAL A 78 -7.33 17.55 -3.82
N GLU A 79 -8.28 18.44 -4.05
CA GLU A 79 -9.63 18.14 -4.51
C GLU A 79 -9.83 18.57 -5.97
N GLY A 80 -10.89 18.06 -6.60
CA GLY A 80 -11.26 18.38 -7.97
C GLY A 80 -10.59 17.50 -9.03
N ALA A 81 -10.88 17.81 -10.30
CA ALA A 81 -10.42 17.02 -11.44
C ALA A 81 -8.88 16.98 -11.51
N GLY A 82 -8.32 15.77 -11.46
CA GLY A 82 -6.87 15.55 -11.44
C GLY A 82 -6.20 15.87 -10.10
N GLY A 83 -6.96 16.13 -9.03
CA GLY A 83 -6.43 16.33 -7.69
C GLY A 83 -5.89 15.05 -7.06
N LEU A 84 -5.14 15.19 -5.98
CA LEU A 84 -4.50 14.09 -5.27
C LEU A 84 -5.52 13.02 -4.83
N VAL A 85 -6.68 13.44 -4.34
CA VAL A 85 -7.73 12.51 -3.87
C VAL A 85 -8.29 11.68 -5.02
N GLU A 86 -8.56 12.31 -6.17
CA GLU A 86 -9.08 11.60 -7.35
C GLU A 86 -8.04 10.63 -7.94
N GLN A 87 -6.78 11.03 -8.02
CA GLN A 87 -5.70 10.16 -8.48
C GLN A 87 -5.56 8.92 -7.60
N LEU A 88 -5.53 9.12 -6.28
CA LEU A 88 -5.44 8.00 -5.33
C LEU A 88 -6.68 7.10 -5.37
N ALA A 89 -7.87 7.65 -5.53
CA ALA A 89 -9.09 6.87 -5.66
C ALA A 89 -9.11 6.03 -6.95
N ALA A 90 -8.54 6.54 -8.03
CA ALA A 90 -8.42 5.81 -9.29
C ALA A 90 -7.40 4.65 -9.20
N GLU A 91 -6.26 4.87 -8.57
CA GLU A 91 -5.20 3.87 -8.44
C GLU A 91 -5.44 2.88 -7.30
N HIS A 92 -6.08 3.33 -6.22
CA HIS A 92 -6.33 2.55 -5.00
C HIS A 92 -7.83 2.49 -4.67
N SER A 93 -8.66 2.01 -5.59
CA SER A 93 -10.12 1.99 -5.47
C SER A 93 -10.69 1.29 -4.22
N GLN A 94 -9.89 0.48 -3.53
CA GLN A 94 -10.26 -0.24 -2.31
C GLN A 94 -9.71 0.42 -1.03
N VAL A 95 -9.05 1.58 -1.16
CA VAL A 95 -8.55 2.36 -0.04
C VAL A 95 -9.45 3.58 0.14
N GLU A 96 -10.03 3.70 1.32
CA GLU A 96 -10.76 4.90 1.72
C GLU A 96 -9.77 5.95 2.17
N LEU A 97 -9.85 7.14 1.58
CA LEU A 97 -9.04 8.30 1.93
C LEU A 97 -9.92 9.36 2.58
N ARG A 98 -9.50 9.83 3.76
CA ARG A 98 -10.11 10.95 4.48
C ARG A 98 -9.04 11.97 4.83
N HIS A 99 -9.36 13.25 4.73
CA HIS A 99 -8.42 14.32 5.00
C HIS A 99 -9.09 15.56 5.58
N ASN A 100 -8.29 16.42 6.18
CA ASN A 100 -8.62 17.79 6.54
C ASN A 100 -7.67 18.79 5.87
N LEU A 101 -7.12 18.42 4.71
CA LEU A 101 -6.30 19.30 3.89
C LEU A 101 -7.17 20.38 3.23
N PRO A 102 -6.64 21.57 2.93
CA PRO A 102 -7.30 22.55 2.07
C PRO A 102 -7.42 22.00 0.64
N ALA A 103 -8.30 22.60 -0.17
CA ALA A 103 -8.49 22.21 -1.57
C ALA A 103 -7.19 22.26 -2.41
N GLN A 104 -6.22 23.06 -1.99
CA GLN A 104 -4.90 23.19 -2.60
C GLN A 104 -3.83 23.31 -1.52
N LEU A 105 -2.77 22.51 -1.63
CA LEU A 105 -1.57 22.63 -0.81
C LEU A 105 -0.57 23.58 -1.51
N ARG A 106 -0.08 24.58 -0.78
CA ARG A 106 0.84 25.59 -1.31
C ARG A 106 2.24 25.37 -0.77
N PHE A 107 3.21 25.51 -1.66
CA PHE A 107 4.64 25.42 -1.36
C PHE A 107 5.30 26.74 -1.69
N SER A 108 6.14 27.24 -0.81
CA SER A 108 6.99 28.41 -1.08
C SER A 108 8.11 28.06 -2.07
N ALA A 109 8.76 29.07 -2.63
CA ALA A 109 9.94 28.91 -3.50
C ALA A 109 11.09 28.15 -2.81
N ASN A 110 11.16 28.20 -1.49
CA ASN A 110 12.15 27.47 -0.68
C ASN A 110 11.68 26.07 -0.27
N GLY A 111 10.62 25.53 -0.89
CA GLY A 111 10.09 24.20 -0.62
C GLY A 111 9.42 24.04 0.75
N LEU A 112 9.09 25.13 1.44
CA LEU A 112 8.33 25.04 2.68
C LEU A 112 6.85 24.90 2.38
N LEU A 113 6.21 23.94 3.04
CA LEU A 113 4.76 23.77 2.97
C LEU A 113 4.08 24.88 3.80
N ILE A 114 3.17 25.60 3.16
CA ILE A 114 2.46 26.74 3.79
C ILE A 114 1.21 26.23 4.52
N ASP A 115 0.60 25.18 4.01
CA ASP A 115 -0.63 24.62 4.52
C ASP A 115 -0.34 23.28 5.21
N GLY A 116 -0.93 23.05 6.37
CA GLY A 116 -0.81 21.79 7.10
C GLY A 116 -2.09 20.97 7.02
N GLY A 117 -2.01 19.73 7.48
CA GLY A 117 -3.18 18.88 7.59
C GLY A 117 -2.84 17.41 7.83
N THR A 118 -3.89 16.60 7.82
CA THR A 118 -3.81 15.16 8.09
C THR A 118 -4.58 14.40 7.03
N VAL A 119 -3.98 13.35 6.52
CA VAL A 119 -4.61 12.36 5.65
C VAL A 119 -4.67 11.03 6.40
N VAL A 120 -5.79 10.35 6.33
CA VAL A 120 -6.01 9.02 6.91
C VAL A 120 -6.42 8.08 5.79
N LEU A 121 -5.78 6.93 5.73
CA LEU A 121 -6.02 5.88 4.75
C LEU A 121 -6.42 4.59 5.46
N ALA A 122 -7.50 3.99 5.00
CA ALA A 122 -8.05 2.74 5.54
C ALA A 122 -8.51 1.84 4.39
N ALA A 123 -8.61 0.54 4.63
CA ALA A 123 -9.20 -0.40 3.68
C ALA A 123 -10.02 -1.45 4.41
N ALA A 124 -11.05 -1.97 3.75
CA ALA A 124 -11.80 -3.11 4.25
C ALA A 124 -10.88 -4.35 4.35
N GLY A 125 -11.11 -5.19 5.36
CA GLY A 125 -10.34 -6.43 5.55
C GLY A 125 -9.06 -6.28 6.36
N THR A 126 -8.70 -5.06 6.81
CA THR A 126 -7.58 -4.83 7.73
C THR A 126 -7.93 -3.80 8.80
N PRO A 127 -7.50 -3.97 10.05
CA PRO A 127 -7.61 -2.93 11.07
C PRO A 127 -6.57 -1.81 10.89
N LEU A 128 -5.59 -2.00 10.00
CA LEU A 128 -4.54 -1.03 9.77
C LEU A 128 -5.11 0.26 9.17
N ARG A 129 -4.81 1.38 9.83
CA ARG A 129 -5.08 2.73 9.34
C ARG A 129 -3.79 3.51 9.34
N ARG A 130 -3.40 3.99 8.19
CA ARG A 130 -2.23 4.86 8.06
C ARG A 130 -2.66 6.32 8.12
N CYS A 131 -1.83 7.14 8.74
CA CYS A 131 -1.99 8.58 8.76
C CYS A 131 -0.72 9.27 8.29
N VAL A 132 -0.91 10.33 7.55
CA VAL A 132 0.15 11.22 7.09
C VAL A 132 -0.19 12.62 7.59
N VAL A 133 0.70 13.22 8.35
CA VAL A 133 0.50 14.54 8.97
C VAL A 133 1.58 15.49 8.53
N TRP A 134 1.17 16.67 8.11
CA TRP A 134 2.05 17.81 7.87
C TRP A 134 1.85 18.85 8.96
N SER A 135 2.88 19.03 9.77
CA SER A 135 2.86 19.94 10.90
C SER A 135 3.49 21.29 10.53
N LEU A 136 2.75 22.36 10.72
CA LEU A 136 3.28 23.72 10.62
C LEU A 136 4.03 24.10 11.90
N PRO A 137 4.98 25.08 11.84
CA PRO A 137 5.43 25.86 10.68
C PRO A 137 6.53 25.21 9.84
N LEU A 138 7.14 24.13 10.31
CA LEU A 138 8.33 23.55 9.67
C LEU A 138 8.00 22.62 8.49
N GLY A 139 6.73 22.32 8.23
CA GLY A 139 6.33 21.38 7.18
C GLY A 139 6.85 19.96 7.41
N VAL A 140 7.03 19.58 8.68
CA VAL A 140 7.51 18.23 9.02
C VAL A 140 6.45 17.22 8.69
N LEU A 141 6.84 16.25 7.86
CA LEU A 141 6.02 15.11 7.50
C LEU A 141 6.18 14.01 8.56
N ARG A 142 5.06 13.51 9.06
CA ARG A 142 5.03 12.35 9.94
C ARG A 142 4.10 11.30 9.35
N LEU A 143 4.62 10.08 9.23
CA LEU A 143 3.86 8.89 8.86
C LEU A 143 3.63 8.05 10.12
N GLY A 144 2.43 7.50 10.30
CA GLY A 144 2.12 6.72 11.48
C GLY A 144 0.85 5.89 11.35
N GLN A 145 0.39 5.41 12.51
CA GLN A 145 -0.88 4.69 12.62
C GLN A 145 -1.94 5.60 13.26
N TYR A 146 -3.15 5.58 12.68
CA TYR A 146 -4.27 6.37 13.17
C TYR A 146 -5.07 5.60 14.23
N GLY A 147 -5.18 6.19 15.42
CA GLY A 147 -5.78 5.53 16.57
C GLY A 147 -7.23 5.92 16.90
N ALA A 148 -7.82 6.90 16.18
CA ALA A 148 -9.18 7.37 16.46
C ALA A 148 -10.25 6.70 15.58
N ASP A 149 -11.52 6.97 15.89
CA ASP A 149 -12.66 6.57 15.09
C ASP A 149 -12.52 7.13 13.65
N PRO A 150 -12.65 6.28 12.62
CA PRO A 150 -12.57 6.72 11.23
C PRO A 150 -13.72 7.66 10.84
N ALA A 151 -14.85 7.64 11.54
CA ALA A 151 -15.98 8.52 11.25
C ALA A 151 -15.72 9.99 11.64
N ALA A 152 -14.80 10.25 12.58
CA ALA A 152 -14.43 11.60 12.98
C ALA A 152 -13.53 12.29 11.95
N SER A 153 -13.52 13.62 11.96
CA SER A 153 -12.57 14.41 11.14
C SER A 153 -11.13 14.06 11.51
N PRO A 154 -10.23 13.89 10.53
CA PRO A 154 -8.83 13.55 10.79
C PRO A 154 -8.15 14.59 11.69
N GLN A 155 -7.46 14.11 12.73
CA GLN A 155 -6.75 14.95 13.69
C GLN A 155 -5.29 14.50 13.81
N ALA A 156 -4.37 15.46 13.75
CA ALA A 156 -2.93 15.21 13.81
C ALA A 156 -2.50 14.52 15.13
N GLY A 157 -3.16 14.84 16.25
CA GLY A 157 -2.87 14.26 17.55
C GLY A 157 -3.20 12.77 17.67
N GLN A 158 -4.06 12.24 16.81
CA GLN A 158 -4.44 10.83 16.77
C GLN A 158 -3.51 9.98 15.87
N CYS A 159 -2.59 10.63 15.16
CA CYS A 159 -1.58 9.98 14.36
C CYS A 159 -0.36 9.65 15.23
N ARG A 160 -0.20 8.38 15.60
CA ARG A 160 0.92 7.91 16.40
C ARG A 160 2.06 7.49 15.49
N PRO A 161 3.32 7.91 15.78
CA PRO A 161 4.48 7.44 15.02
C PRO A 161 4.53 5.91 15.02
N ASP A 162 4.85 5.32 13.90
CA ASP A 162 5.07 3.88 13.82
C ASP A 162 6.52 3.58 14.20
N PRO A 163 6.77 2.78 15.25
CA PRO A 163 8.13 2.44 15.68
C PRO A 163 8.86 1.52 14.69
N THR A 164 8.17 1.03 13.65
CA THR A 164 8.73 0.11 12.64
C THR A 164 9.14 0.77 11.33
N LEU A 165 9.03 2.11 11.26
CA LEU A 165 9.42 2.91 10.08
C LEU A 165 10.74 3.62 10.29
#